data_b31974838c0a4755e803db400c6cb692
#
_entry.id   b31974838c0a4755e803db400c6cb692
#
_cell.length_a   1.000
_cell.length_b   1.000
_cell.length_c   1.000
_cell.angle_alpha   90.00
_cell.angle_beta   90.00
_cell.angle_gamma   90.00
#
_symmetry.space_group_name_H-M   'P 1'
#
loop_
_entity.id
_entity.type
_entity.pdbx_description
1 polymer ?
#
loop_
_entity_poly.entity_id
_entity_poly.type
_entity_poly.pdbx_seq_one_letter_code
_entity_poly.pdbx_strand_id
1 'polypeptide(L)'
;METAALEFGSAGYEHASLNRIIEQCAMSKSSFYYILSSKAELYEFVLQELIAEVAAEIDVVAPEHFAGTEFWSKVERYFANLISVSQREHSFLLLGRMFYLQAPDPVKTAVATTLGAVREWVHEVLRVGRRCGAVRTDLPEPLQAELVFAILQVFDEWTIAHYADFSASALQNLAVAQFATIRRTLAP
;
A
#
# COMPACT_ATOMS: atom_id res chain seq x y z
N MET A 1 -11.07 -10.08 -13.57
CA MET A 1 -10.47 -9.38 -12.44
C MET A 1 -10.02 -7.97 -12.87
N GLU A 2 -9.12 -7.79 -13.81
CA GLU A 2 -8.58 -6.50 -14.28
C GLU A 2 -9.65 -5.46 -14.65
N THR A 3 -10.67 -5.84 -15.43
CA THR A 3 -11.79 -4.95 -15.81
C THR A 3 -12.50 -4.35 -14.60
N ALA A 4 -12.76 -5.16 -13.57
CA ALA A 4 -13.41 -4.70 -12.35
C ALA A 4 -12.49 -3.80 -11.52
N ALA A 5 -11.19 -4.15 -11.44
CA ALA A 5 -10.19 -3.32 -10.77
C ALA A 5 -10.05 -1.93 -11.42
N LEU A 6 -10.04 -1.86 -12.74
CA LEU A 6 -10.01 -0.59 -13.50
C LEU A 6 -11.26 0.25 -13.28
N GLU A 7 -12.45 -0.37 -13.31
CA GLU A 7 -13.71 0.34 -13.05
C GLU A 7 -13.75 0.90 -11.63
N PHE A 8 -13.40 0.09 -10.61
CA PHE A 8 -13.35 0.55 -9.23
C PHE A 8 -12.26 1.59 -8.99
N GLY A 9 -11.07 1.39 -9.55
CA GLY A 9 -9.96 2.33 -9.39
C GLY A 9 -10.16 3.68 -10.08
N SER A 10 -11.01 3.75 -11.11
CA SER A 10 -11.29 4.99 -11.85
C SER A 10 -12.55 5.70 -11.36
N ALA A 11 -13.63 4.98 -11.11
CA ALA A 11 -14.92 5.55 -10.71
C ALA A 11 -15.16 5.56 -9.20
N GLY A 12 -14.34 4.81 -8.44
CA GLY A 12 -14.57 4.54 -7.03
C GLY A 12 -15.73 3.58 -6.78
N TYR A 13 -15.83 3.11 -5.54
CA TYR A 13 -16.86 2.14 -5.19
C TYR A 13 -18.28 2.63 -5.50
N GLU A 14 -18.62 3.85 -5.08
CA GLU A 14 -20.00 4.34 -5.22
C GLU A 14 -20.45 4.46 -6.67
N HIS A 15 -19.61 4.99 -7.55
CA HIS A 15 -19.94 5.28 -8.94
C HIS A 15 -19.59 4.17 -9.93
N ALA A 16 -18.85 3.13 -9.50
CA ALA A 16 -18.55 1.98 -10.33
C ALA A 16 -19.84 1.25 -10.77
N SER A 17 -19.93 0.93 -12.07
CA SER A 17 -21.09 0.31 -12.68
C SER A 17 -20.92 -1.21 -12.82
N LEU A 18 -21.66 -1.97 -12.02
CA LEU A 18 -21.70 -3.43 -12.12
C LEU A 18 -22.16 -3.90 -13.52
N ASN A 19 -23.10 -3.21 -14.13
CA ASN A 19 -23.53 -3.54 -15.48
C ASN A 19 -22.42 -3.37 -16.50
N ARG A 20 -21.63 -2.29 -16.40
CA ARG A 20 -20.48 -2.05 -17.28
C ARG A 20 -19.42 -3.15 -17.12
N ILE A 21 -19.13 -3.56 -15.88
CA ILE A 21 -18.19 -4.66 -15.60
C ILE A 21 -18.68 -5.95 -16.25
N ILE A 22 -19.94 -6.32 -16.05
CA ILE A 22 -20.55 -7.52 -16.61
C ILE A 22 -20.49 -7.54 -18.14
N GLU A 23 -20.83 -6.41 -18.78
CA GLU A 23 -20.78 -6.24 -20.24
C GLU A 23 -19.34 -6.37 -20.78
N GLN A 24 -18.39 -5.69 -20.16
CA GLN A 24 -16.98 -5.74 -20.57
C GLN A 24 -16.35 -7.12 -20.36
N CYS A 25 -16.80 -7.88 -19.36
CA CYS A 25 -16.38 -9.27 -19.15
C CYS A 25 -17.12 -10.27 -20.07
N ALA A 26 -18.02 -9.82 -20.97
CA ALA A 26 -18.85 -10.66 -21.81
C ALA A 26 -19.64 -11.74 -21.03
N MET A 27 -20.03 -11.42 -19.80
CA MET A 27 -20.82 -12.30 -18.92
C MET A 27 -22.31 -12.00 -19.02
N SER A 28 -23.17 -13.01 -18.77
CA SER A 28 -24.58 -12.74 -18.51
C SER A 28 -24.77 -12.29 -17.06
N LYS A 29 -25.82 -11.50 -16.81
CA LYS A 29 -26.20 -11.11 -15.44
C LYS A 29 -26.45 -12.34 -14.55
N SER A 30 -27.11 -13.36 -15.09
CA SER A 30 -27.39 -14.59 -14.35
C SER A 30 -26.11 -15.35 -13.98
N SER A 31 -25.12 -15.39 -14.88
CA SER A 31 -23.81 -16.01 -14.60
C SER A 31 -23.06 -15.22 -13.53
N PHE A 32 -23.11 -13.89 -13.59
CA PHE A 32 -22.49 -13.05 -12.58
C PHE A 32 -23.11 -13.29 -11.19
N TYR A 33 -24.43 -13.19 -11.06
CA TYR A 33 -25.11 -13.37 -9.77
C TYR A 33 -25.14 -14.81 -9.25
N TYR A 34 -24.74 -15.78 -10.08
CA TYR A 34 -24.48 -17.14 -9.63
C TYR A 34 -23.16 -17.25 -8.85
N ILE A 35 -22.17 -16.41 -9.19
CA ILE A 35 -20.82 -16.44 -8.60
C ILE A 35 -20.70 -15.43 -7.45
N LEU A 36 -21.24 -14.22 -7.63
CA LEU A 36 -21.09 -13.07 -6.73
C LEU A 36 -22.46 -12.43 -6.48
N SER A 37 -22.83 -12.28 -5.23
CA SER A 37 -24.18 -11.82 -4.85
C SER A 37 -24.32 -10.29 -4.87
N SER A 38 -23.21 -9.53 -4.84
CA SER A 38 -23.26 -8.08 -4.72
C SER A 38 -22.03 -7.37 -5.28
N LYS A 39 -22.16 -6.04 -5.48
CA LYS A 39 -21.03 -5.15 -5.81
C LYS A 39 -19.96 -5.14 -4.70
N ALA A 40 -20.38 -5.24 -3.44
CA ALA A 40 -19.47 -5.28 -2.31
C ALA A 40 -18.61 -6.55 -2.32
N GLU A 41 -19.21 -7.70 -2.60
CA GLU A 41 -18.50 -8.97 -2.71
C GLU A 41 -17.50 -8.98 -3.88
N LEU A 42 -17.90 -8.42 -5.04
CA LEU A 42 -16.97 -8.24 -6.16
C LEU A 42 -15.80 -7.32 -5.79
N TYR A 43 -16.07 -6.21 -5.10
CA TYR A 43 -15.04 -5.27 -4.67
C TYR A 43 -14.05 -5.92 -3.71
N GLU A 44 -14.54 -6.66 -2.72
CA GLU A 44 -13.71 -7.39 -1.76
C GLU A 44 -12.85 -8.45 -2.46
N PHE A 45 -13.45 -9.23 -3.37
CA PHE A 45 -12.72 -10.21 -4.17
C PHE A 45 -11.58 -9.56 -4.97
N VAL A 46 -11.88 -8.48 -5.72
CA VAL A 46 -10.87 -7.76 -6.51
C VAL A 46 -9.76 -7.20 -5.63
N LEU A 47 -10.11 -6.67 -4.48
CA LEU A 47 -9.14 -6.12 -3.53
C LEU A 47 -8.22 -7.21 -2.96
N GLN A 48 -8.76 -8.38 -2.60
CA GLN A 48 -7.99 -9.51 -2.12
C GLN A 48 -7.01 -10.04 -3.18
N GLU A 49 -7.45 -10.14 -4.43
CA GLU A 49 -6.58 -10.56 -5.55
C GLU A 49 -5.46 -9.54 -5.80
N LEU A 50 -5.76 -8.24 -5.79
CA LEU A 50 -4.73 -7.19 -5.92
C LEU A 50 -3.73 -7.21 -4.76
N ILE A 51 -4.19 -7.45 -3.53
CA ILE A 51 -3.31 -7.61 -2.37
C ILE A 51 -2.38 -8.81 -2.58
N ALA A 52 -2.92 -9.94 -3.06
CA ALA A 52 -2.12 -11.14 -3.31
C ALA A 52 -1.09 -10.91 -4.43
N GLU A 53 -1.47 -10.26 -5.54
CA GLU A 53 -0.55 -9.88 -6.62
C GLU A 53 0.58 -8.98 -6.11
N VAL A 54 0.24 -7.91 -5.39
CA VAL A 54 1.22 -6.98 -4.81
C VAL A 54 2.14 -7.68 -3.81
N ALA A 55 1.59 -8.55 -2.95
CA ALA A 55 2.38 -9.30 -1.99
C ALA A 55 3.37 -10.28 -2.65
N ALA A 56 3.01 -10.85 -3.81
CA ALA A 56 3.90 -11.74 -4.56
C ALA A 56 5.11 -11.01 -5.17
N GLU A 57 4.99 -9.70 -5.44
CA GLU A 57 6.07 -8.87 -6.00
C GLU A 57 7.00 -8.27 -4.94
N ILE A 58 6.59 -8.32 -3.67
CA ILE A 58 7.35 -7.75 -2.54
C ILE A 58 8.16 -8.86 -1.87
N ASP A 59 9.49 -8.74 -1.90
CA ASP A 59 10.38 -9.57 -1.08
C ASP A 59 10.40 -9.02 0.36
N VAL A 60 9.60 -9.62 1.23
CA VAL A 60 9.52 -9.22 2.64
C VAL A 60 10.73 -9.77 3.39
N VAL A 61 11.69 -8.91 3.69
CA VAL A 61 12.87 -9.28 4.47
C VAL A 61 12.59 -9.26 5.98
N ALA A 62 13.26 -10.14 6.71
CA ALA A 62 13.17 -10.14 8.18
C ALA A 62 13.72 -8.82 8.75
N PRO A 63 13.11 -8.25 9.80
CA PRO A 63 13.55 -6.99 10.42
C PRO A 63 15.02 -6.99 10.84
N GLU A 64 15.58 -8.13 11.25
CA GLU A 64 16.98 -8.31 11.64
C GLU A 64 17.96 -8.05 10.49
N HIS A 65 17.53 -8.15 9.25
CA HIS A 65 18.33 -7.77 8.08
C HIS A 65 18.86 -6.34 8.17
N PHE A 66 18.09 -5.45 8.78
CA PHE A 66 18.45 -4.03 8.91
C PHE A 66 19.42 -3.75 10.06
N ALA A 67 19.72 -4.72 10.93
CA ALA A 67 20.60 -4.51 12.09
C ALA A 67 22.01 -4.01 11.72
N GLY A 68 22.59 -3.21 12.63
CA GLY A 68 23.97 -2.73 12.55
C GLY A 68 24.11 -1.27 12.13
N THR A 69 25.36 -0.85 11.92
CA THR A 69 25.73 0.55 11.61
C THR A 69 25.18 1.08 10.30
N GLU A 70 24.81 0.18 9.38
CA GLU A 70 24.24 0.53 8.06
C GLU A 70 22.71 0.50 8.06
N PHE A 71 22.05 0.57 9.21
CA PHE A 71 20.60 0.50 9.34
C PHE A 71 19.88 1.37 8.30
N TRP A 72 20.14 2.66 8.28
CA TRP A 72 19.46 3.59 7.38
C TRP A 72 19.75 3.33 5.91
N SER A 73 20.98 2.95 5.56
CA SER A 73 21.33 2.63 4.17
C SER A 73 20.63 1.37 3.67
N LYS A 74 20.43 0.38 4.55
CA LYS A 74 19.68 -0.83 4.23
C LYS A 74 18.18 -0.55 4.08
N VAL A 75 17.60 0.23 4.99
CA VAL A 75 16.17 0.63 4.93
C VAL A 75 15.92 1.47 3.67
N GLU A 76 16.80 2.42 3.35
CA GLU A 76 16.71 3.24 2.14
C GLU A 76 16.71 2.39 0.87
N ARG A 77 17.63 1.43 0.78
CA ARG A 77 17.72 0.51 -0.35
C ARG A 77 16.47 -0.35 -0.50
N TYR A 78 15.94 -0.85 0.62
CA TYR A 78 14.70 -1.61 0.63
C TYR A 78 13.51 -0.75 0.18
N PHE A 79 13.39 0.46 0.71
CA PHE A 79 12.36 1.42 0.32
C PHE A 79 12.45 1.78 -1.17
N ALA A 80 13.65 2.06 -1.69
CA ALA A 80 13.86 2.34 -3.11
C ALA A 80 13.46 1.15 -4.00
N ASN A 81 13.72 -0.08 -3.56
CA ASN A 81 13.27 -1.28 -4.26
C ASN A 81 11.74 -1.38 -4.29
N LEU A 82 11.05 -1.17 -3.18
CA LEU A 82 9.58 -1.14 -3.13
C LEU A 82 8.99 -0.11 -4.09
N ILE A 83 9.55 1.10 -4.13
CA ILE A 83 9.13 2.15 -5.07
C ILE A 83 9.38 1.72 -6.52
N SER A 84 10.52 1.10 -6.81
CA SER A 84 10.82 0.60 -8.16
C SER A 84 9.82 -0.48 -8.61
N VAL A 85 9.44 -1.39 -7.73
CA VAL A 85 8.41 -2.41 -8.00
C VAL A 85 7.05 -1.74 -8.22
N SER A 86 6.65 -0.83 -7.34
CA SER A 86 5.35 -0.15 -7.42
C SER A 86 5.17 0.68 -8.71
N GLN A 87 6.26 1.17 -9.30
CA GLN A 87 6.21 1.92 -10.57
C GLN A 87 6.10 1.02 -11.80
N ARG A 88 6.48 -0.24 -11.72
CA ARG A 88 6.42 -1.20 -12.83
C ARG A 88 5.09 -1.94 -12.89
N GLU A 89 4.51 -2.21 -11.73
CA GLU A 89 3.32 -3.05 -11.61
C GLU A 89 2.06 -2.20 -11.44
N HIS A 90 1.17 -2.27 -12.43
CA HIS A 90 -0.08 -1.51 -12.44
C HIS A 90 -1.02 -1.85 -11.26
N SER A 91 -0.93 -3.07 -10.73
CA SER A 91 -1.69 -3.54 -9.57
C SER A 91 -1.45 -2.70 -8.31
N PHE A 92 -0.24 -2.16 -8.11
CA PHE A 92 0.04 -1.26 -6.97
C PHE A 92 -0.79 0.03 -7.02
N LEU A 93 -0.88 0.66 -8.19
CA LEU A 93 -1.66 1.89 -8.35
C LEU A 93 -3.16 1.62 -8.19
N LEU A 94 -3.65 0.51 -8.75
CA LEU A 94 -5.05 0.10 -8.63
C LEU A 94 -5.39 -0.21 -7.17
N LEU A 95 -4.55 -0.99 -6.49
CA LEU A 95 -4.71 -1.31 -5.08
C LEU A 95 -4.77 -0.03 -4.24
N GLY A 96 -3.80 0.88 -4.43
CA GLY A 96 -3.77 2.14 -3.70
C GLY A 96 -5.01 3.00 -3.93
N ARG A 97 -5.48 3.12 -5.18
CA ARG A 97 -6.72 3.85 -5.48
C ARG A 97 -7.94 3.23 -4.82
N MET A 98 -8.11 1.92 -4.91
CA MET A 98 -9.21 1.22 -4.27
C MET A 98 -9.15 1.38 -2.75
N PHE A 99 -7.95 1.36 -2.18
CA PHE A 99 -7.73 1.44 -0.75
C PHE A 99 -7.94 2.83 -0.16
N TYR A 100 -7.25 3.85 -0.72
CA TYR A 100 -7.22 5.19 -0.11
C TYR A 100 -8.37 6.08 -0.57
N LEU A 101 -8.76 5.99 -1.83
CA LEU A 101 -9.64 7.00 -2.38
C LEU A 101 -11.13 6.72 -2.15
N GLN A 102 -11.58 5.51 -1.86
CA GLN A 102 -13.04 5.24 -1.70
C GLN A 102 -13.41 3.83 -1.18
N ALA A 103 -12.69 3.25 -0.23
CA ALA A 103 -13.07 1.95 0.31
C ALA A 103 -14.35 2.04 1.16
N PRO A 104 -15.40 1.23 0.89
CA PRO A 104 -16.58 1.15 1.73
C PRO A 104 -16.26 0.53 3.11
N ASP A 105 -17.00 0.91 4.14
CA ASP A 105 -16.74 0.51 5.53
C ASP A 105 -16.62 -1.01 5.77
N PRO A 106 -17.41 -1.91 5.13
CA PRO A 106 -17.25 -3.35 5.31
C PRO A 106 -15.90 -3.92 4.84
N VAL A 107 -15.31 -3.31 3.81
CA VAL A 107 -14.04 -3.76 3.21
C VAL A 107 -12.82 -3.38 4.04
N LYS A 108 -12.96 -2.40 4.93
CA LYS A 108 -11.88 -1.96 5.84
C LYS A 108 -11.36 -3.09 6.74
N THR A 109 -12.12 -4.16 6.95
CA THR A 109 -11.71 -5.27 7.83
C THR A 109 -10.65 -6.19 7.20
N ALA A 110 -10.82 -6.61 5.93
CA ALA A 110 -9.81 -7.43 5.23
C ALA A 110 -8.51 -6.65 5.02
N VAL A 111 -8.65 -5.39 4.65
CA VAL A 111 -7.56 -4.42 4.54
C VAL A 111 -6.87 -4.19 5.90
N ALA A 112 -7.63 -4.06 6.99
CA ALA A 112 -7.07 -3.88 8.33
C ALA A 112 -6.18 -5.05 8.75
N THR A 113 -6.50 -6.28 8.34
CA THR A 113 -5.67 -7.46 8.62
C THR A 113 -4.33 -7.39 7.89
N THR A 114 -4.34 -7.04 6.61
CA THR A 114 -3.10 -6.89 5.81
C THR A 114 -2.25 -5.74 6.33
N LEU A 115 -2.85 -4.60 6.63
CA LEU A 115 -2.15 -3.47 7.25
C LEU A 115 -1.63 -3.80 8.65
N GLY A 116 -2.33 -4.66 9.39
CA GLY A 116 -1.87 -5.14 10.68
C GLY A 116 -0.51 -5.85 10.57
N ALA A 117 -0.34 -6.73 9.58
CA ALA A 117 0.93 -7.41 9.33
C ALA A 117 2.06 -6.43 8.93
N VAL A 118 1.75 -5.46 8.06
CA VAL A 118 2.72 -4.41 7.69
C VAL A 118 3.08 -3.54 8.90
N ARG A 119 2.09 -3.18 9.72
CA ARG A 119 2.29 -2.41 10.95
C ARG A 119 3.23 -3.12 11.93
N GLU A 120 3.01 -4.41 12.14
CA GLU A 120 3.86 -5.22 13.01
C GLU A 120 5.29 -5.32 12.46
N TRP A 121 5.44 -5.52 11.16
CA TRP A 121 6.75 -5.54 10.52
C TRP A 121 7.50 -4.21 10.68
N VAL A 122 6.84 -3.07 10.47
CA VAL A 122 7.42 -1.73 10.69
C VAL A 122 7.81 -1.55 12.15
N HIS A 123 6.99 -2.00 13.10
CA HIS A 123 7.28 -1.97 14.53
C HIS A 123 8.58 -2.71 14.86
N GLU A 124 8.74 -3.93 14.32
CA GLU A 124 9.96 -4.72 14.53
C GLU A 124 11.19 -4.06 13.89
N VAL A 125 11.07 -3.46 12.69
CA VAL A 125 12.17 -2.71 12.07
C VAL A 125 12.60 -1.52 12.95
N LEU A 126 11.64 -0.76 13.50
CA LEU A 126 11.95 0.33 14.43
C LEU A 126 12.63 -0.17 15.71
N ARG A 127 12.19 -1.31 16.24
CA ARG A 127 12.81 -1.96 17.41
C ARG A 127 14.26 -2.36 17.13
N VAL A 128 14.53 -2.90 15.94
CA VAL A 128 15.92 -3.18 15.49
C VAL A 128 16.74 -1.90 15.42
N GLY A 129 16.21 -0.83 14.81
CA GLY A 129 16.86 0.46 14.72
C GLY A 129 17.18 1.08 16.09
N ARG A 130 16.28 0.96 17.06
CA ARG A 130 16.53 1.41 18.45
C ARG A 130 17.65 0.61 19.11
N ARG A 131 17.65 -0.72 18.95
CA ARG A 131 18.73 -1.59 19.52
C ARG A 131 20.11 -1.26 18.98
N CYS A 132 20.23 -0.86 17.73
CA CYS A 132 21.52 -0.48 17.13
C CYS A 132 21.83 1.03 17.21
N GLY A 133 21.00 1.82 17.91
CA GLY A 133 21.23 3.25 18.10
C GLY A 133 20.95 4.11 16.84
N ALA A 134 20.34 3.54 15.82
CA ALA A 134 20.00 4.25 14.58
C ALA A 134 18.67 5.03 14.66
N VAL A 135 17.79 4.61 15.55
CA VAL A 135 16.49 5.24 15.82
C VAL A 135 16.50 5.84 17.23
N ARG A 136 16.02 7.08 17.34
CA ARG A 136 15.92 7.82 18.61
C ARG A 136 15.08 7.06 19.65
N THR A 137 15.36 7.27 20.92
CA THR A 137 14.70 6.54 22.03
C THR A 137 13.98 7.45 23.03
N ASP A 138 13.95 8.73 22.79
CA ASP A 138 13.30 9.75 23.63
C ASP A 138 11.78 9.77 23.50
N LEU A 139 11.21 9.13 22.44
CA LEU A 139 9.77 8.91 22.31
C LEU A 139 9.41 7.46 22.66
N PRO A 140 8.23 7.20 23.25
CA PRO A 140 7.71 5.85 23.42
C PRO A 140 7.66 5.09 22.08
N GLU A 141 8.06 3.82 22.10
CA GLU A 141 8.10 2.97 20.89
C GLU A 141 6.75 2.87 20.17
N PRO A 142 5.61 2.66 20.87
CA PRO A 142 4.31 2.65 20.18
C PRO A 142 3.98 3.97 19.49
N LEU A 143 4.34 5.10 20.09
CA LEU A 143 4.11 6.43 19.48
C LEU A 143 4.97 6.61 18.23
N GLN A 144 6.22 6.14 18.23
CA GLN A 144 7.07 6.19 17.02
C GLN A 144 6.48 5.39 15.87
N ALA A 145 5.97 4.20 16.14
CA ALA A 145 5.33 3.36 15.12
C ALA A 145 4.09 4.04 14.55
N GLU A 146 3.23 4.59 15.40
CA GLU A 146 2.03 5.33 14.94
C GLU A 146 2.41 6.57 14.10
N LEU A 147 3.45 7.31 14.46
CA LEU A 147 3.95 8.45 13.68
C LEU A 147 4.45 8.00 12.30
N VAL A 148 5.22 6.93 12.23
CA VAL A 148 5.69 6.38 10.94
C VAL A 148 4.53 5.96 10.06
N PHE A 149 3.55 5.25 10.64
CA PHE A 149 2.35 4.84 9.91
C PHE A 149 1.56 6.03 9.37
N ALA A 150 1.33 7.03 10.21
CA ALA A 150 0.62 8.23 9.80
C ALA A 150 1.36 8.98 8.67
N ILE A 151 2.69 9.08 8.75
CA ILE A 151 3.51 9.70 7.70
C ILE A 151 3.45 8.90 6.40
N LEU A 152 3.60 7.57 6.45
CA LEU A 152 3.51 6.70 5.28
C LEU A 152 2.12 6.80 4.64
N GLN A 153 1.07 6.73 5.42
CA GLN A 153 -0.30 6.85 4.92
C GLN A 153 -0.53 8.18 4.20
N VAL A 154 -0.12 9.30 4.80
CA VAL A 154 -0.24 10.62 4.17
C VAL A 154 0.54 10.69 2.86
N PHE A 155 1.75 10.13 2.81
CA PHE A 155 2.55 10.11 1.60
C PHE A 155 1.93 9.26 0.50
N ASP A 156 1.46 8.06 0.83
CA ASP A 156 0.83 7.16 -0.13
C ASP A 156 -0.47 7.76 -0.69
N GLU A 157 -1.36 8.21 0.19
CA GLU A 157 -2.64 8.80 -0.18
C GLU A 157 -2.46 10.02 -1.10
N TRP A 158 -1.53 10.92 -0.75
CA TRP A 158 -1.22 12.08 -1.56
C TRP A 158 -0.59 11.71 -2.90
N THR A 159 0.38 10.79 -2.91
CA THR A 159 1.07 10.35 -4.13
C THR A 159 0.10 9.67 -5.10
N ILE A 160 -0.79 8.82 -4.59
CA ILE A 160 -1.80 8.14 -5.41
C ILE A 160 -2.80 9.14 -6.02
N ALA A 161 -3.25 10.11 -5.23
CA ALA A 161 -4.19 11.15 -5.69
C ALA A 161 -3.59 12.01 -6.82
N HIS A 162 -2.27 12.25 -6.80
CA HIS A 162 -1.56 13.12 -7.74
C HIS A 162 -0.67 12.35 -8.72
N TYR A 163 -0.78 11.03 -8.79
CA TYR A 163 0.12 10.17 -9.55
C TYR A 163 0.26 10.59 -11.02
N ALA A 164 -0.85 11.00 -11.65
CA ALA A 164 -0.88 11.42 -13.05
C ALA A 164 -0.16 12.75 -13.34
N ASP A 165 0.12 13.55 -12.31
CA ASP A 165 0.76 14.86 -12.43
C ASP A 165 2.29 14.76 -12.52
N PHE A 166 2.85 13.57 -12.27
CA PHE A 166 4.28 13.35 -12.16
C PHE A 166 4.85 12.47 -13.27
N SER A 167 6.06 12.79 -13.73
CA SER A 167 6.87 11.86 -14.50
C SER A 167 7.47 10.77 -13.58
N ALA A 168 7.90 9.65 -14.16
CA ALA A 168 8.56 8.59 -13.38
C ALA A 168 9.78 9.09 -12.58
N SER A 169 10.60 9.99 -13.17
CA SER A 169 11.75 10.59 -12.47
C SER A 169 11.32 11.51 -11.33
N ALA A 170 10.22 12.24 -11.49
CA ALA A 170 9.68 13.10 -10.44
C ALA A 170 9.12 12.28 -9.28
N LEU A 171 8.46 11.14 -9.54
CA LEU A 171 8.03 10.20 -8.51
C LEU A 171 9.20 9.58 -7.74
N GLN A 172 10.31 9.25 -8.42
CA GLN A 172 11.52 8.80 -7.74
C GLN A 172 12.10 9.86 -6.81
N ASN A 173 12.19 11.12 -7.27
CA ASN A 173 12.67 12.22 -6.44
C ASN A 173 11.74 12.48 -5.24
N LEU A 174 10.43 12.36 -5.44
CA LEU A 174 9.45 12.46 -4.36
C LEU A 174 9.67 11.36 -3.32
N ALA A 175 9.85 10.11 -3.75
CA ALA A 175 10.11 8.99 -2.86
C ALA A 175 11.39 9.18 -2.02
N VAL A 176 12.46 9.70 -2.61
CA VAL A 176 13.70 10.06 -1.89
C VAL A 176 13.42 11.12 -0.82
N ALA A 177 12.63 12.16 -1.15
CA ALA A 177 12.27 13.21 -0.20
C ALA A 177 11.37 12.69 0.94
N GLN A 178 10.44 11.79 0.63
CA GLN A 178 9.57 11.11 1.61
C GLN A 178 10.41 10.27 2.58
N PHE A 179 11.31 9.43 2.05
CA PHE A 179 12.23 8.65 2.88
C PHE A 179 13.11 9.54 3.77
N ALA A 180 13.70 10.58 3.23
CA ALA A 180 14.52 11.54 3.99
C ALA A 180 13.71 12.22 5.12
N THR A 181 12.42 12.43 4.92
CA THR A 181 11.53 12.99 5.96
C THR A 181 11.30 12.00 7.10
N ILE A 182 11.01 10.73 6.78
CA ILE A 182 10.89 9.65 7.78
C ILE A 182 12.20 9.53 8.57
N ARG A 183 13.32 9.45 7.89
CA ARG A 183 14.64 9.35 8.54
C ARG A 183 14.91 10.51 9.48
N ARG A 184 14.65 11.76 9.07
CA ARG A 184 14.84 12.95 9.94
C ARG A 184 13.94 12.95 11.16
N THR A 185 12.77 12.35 11.08
CA THR A 185 11.84 12.23 12.22
C THR A 185 12.32 11.20 13.23
N LEU A 186 13.05 10.17 12.78
CA LEU A 186 13.40 8.99 13.58
C LEU A 186 14.88 8.91 13.97
N ALA A 187 15.78 9.54 13.23
CA ALA A 187 17.22 9.53 13.57
C ALA A 187 17.45 10.24 14.91
N PRO A 188 18.51 9.83 15.67
CA PRO A 188 18.91 10.48 16.92
C PRO A 188 19.19 11.96 16.79
#